data_2de913f00f234d3fca6359e2560f2df9
#
_entry.id   2de913f00f234d3fca6359e2560f2df9
#
_cell.length_a   1.000
_cell.length_b   1.000
_cell.length_c   1.000
_cell.angle_alpha   90.00
_cell.angle_beta   90.00
_cell.angle_gamma   90.00
#
_symmetry.space_group_name_H-M   'P 1'
#
loop_
_entity.id
_entity.type
_entity.pdbx_description
1 polymer ?
#
loop_
_entity_poly.entity_id
_entity_poly.type
_entity_poly.pdbx_seq_one_letter_code
_entity_poly.pdbx_strand_id
1 'polypeptide(L)'
;MLTFDTFYPSDIHITDQTLLLTIETTGLSPRNAFVFMIGLGWQEEKGWHFQCLLAEKKMDERELMQSFQQILENFSQVLTYGGRSFTYRFLNDRWRNYSNADCFSSEDTADLTLFQSVRQLDIQKDISPFRHLLSLENTRKATAEAFIRYTRPEHLDPEALIKCYTSWELSKEDTLLLQLKAHHEADMIGLLHLHSLSAYTQFFRGRFAKVHLCRLEENFCHLALLLETPVPQRVQLSNALLSLSLEKDTAHLVIPVLSGELKFFLPGPVKDYYYLPKEDRAIHRSIACYVDKAYRQKATAATCYIRQEGIYLPTFDTSLQPTFRKSFDDKQLYILCDTEKLTSDPAFLRSYISSLIKEVASV
;
A
#
# COMPACT_ATOMS: atom_id res chain seq x y z
N MET A 1 32.67 17.62 -4.38
CA MET A 1 31.73 16.46 -4.30
C MET A 1 32.35 15.26 -4.97
N LEU A 2 32.17 14.05 -4.41
CA LEU A 2 32.57 12.75 -5.03
C LEU A 2 31.34 12.01 -5.55
N THR A 3 31.52 11.28 -6.64
CA THR A 3 30.51 10.40 -7.22
C THR A 3 31.07 8.98 -7.36
N PHE A 4 30.29 7.99 -6.95
CA PHE A 4 30.66 6.57 -7.06
C PHE A 4 29.53 5.81 -7.72
N ASP A 5 29.90 4.95 -8.65
CA ASP A 5 28.97 4.13 -9.39
C ASP A 5 29.25 2.65 -9.11
N THR A 6 28.20 1.88 -8.89
CA THR A 6 28.26 0.43 -8.64
C THR A 6 27.16 -0.26 -9.44
N PHE A 7 27.48 -1.37 -10.08
CA PHE A 7 26.48 -2.22 -10.74
C PHE A 7 26.14 -3.42 -9.85
N TYR A 8 24.85 -3.61 -9.59
CA TYR A 8 24.33 -4.72 -8.80
C TYR A 8 23.52 -5.68 -9.69
N PRO A 9 24.02 -6.88 -10.00
CA PRO A 9 23.29 -7.89 -10.77
C PRO A 9 22.05 -8.34 -9.99
N SER A 10 20.86 -8.25 -10.59
CA SER A 10 19.61 -8.60 -9.91
C SER A 10 18.49 -8.84 -10.92
N ASP A 11 17.64 -9.83 -10.64
CA ASP A 11 16.41 -10.10 -11.39
C ASP A 11 15.19 -9.35 -10.82
N ILE A 12 15.38 -8.48 -9.84
CA ILE A 12 14.30 -7.66 -9.30
C ILE A 12 13.96 -6.57 -10.31
N HIS A 13 12.72 -6.60 -10.81
CA HIS A 13 12.21 -5.62 -11.74
C HIS A 13 11.25 -4.65 -11.05
N ILE A 14 11.51 -3.36 -11.26
CA ILE A 14 10.58 -2.26 -10.96
C ILE A 14 10.39 -1.51 -12.29
N THR A 15 9.36 -0.70 -12.43
CA THR A 15 9.15 0.05 -13.68
C THR A 15 10.38 0.89 -14.05
N ASP A 16 10.79 0.89 -15.30
CA ASP A 16 12.03 1.51 -15.81
C ASP A 16 12.18 3.01 -15.50
N GLN A 17 11.08 3.69 -15.17
CA GLN A 17 11.08 5.10 -14.82
C GLN A 17 11.11 5.36 -13.30
N THR A 18 11.53 4.37 -12.51
CA THR A 18 11.59 4.48 -11.05
C THR A 18 13.02 4.71 -10.58
N LEU A 19 13.23 5.82 -9.87
CA LEU A 19 14.47 6.12 -9.16
C LEU A 19 14.35 5.64 -7.71
N LEU A 20 15.24 4.79 -7.24
CA LEU A 20 15.45 4.51 -5.82
C LEU A 20 16.18 5.68 -5.19
N LEU A 21 15.76 6.11 -4.01
CA LEU A 21 16.34 7.25 -3.32
C LEU A 21 16.55 6.98 -1.85
N THR A 22 17.79 7.20 -1.39
CA THR A 22 18.16 7.27 0.02
C THR A 22 18.93 8.55 0.31
N ILE A 23 18.90 9.06 1.53
CA ILE A 23 19.72 10.21 1.93
C ILE A 23 20.32 9.98 3.30
N GLU A 24 21.52 10.53 3.49
CA GLU A 24 22.17 10.63 4.78
C GLU A 24 22.42 12.08 5.13
N THR A 25 22.13 12.43 6.38
CA THR A 25 22.15 13.81 6.84
C THR A 25 22.91 13.93 8.16
N THR A 26 23.47 15.10 8.43
CA THR A 26 24.19 15.35 9.69
C THR A 26 23.28 15.56 10.90
N GLY A 27 21.96 15.40 10.72
CA GLY A 27 20.96 15.50 11.79
C GLY A 27 19.54 15.55 11.23
N LEU A 28 18.55 15.56 12.11
CA LEU A 28 17.14 15.40 11.76
C LEU A 28 16.45 16.69 11.27
N SER A 29 17.02 17.87 11.54
CA SER A 29 16.41 19.16 11.18
C SER A 29 17.12 19.79 10.00
N PRO A 30 16.42 20.07 8.88
CA PRO A 30 17.02 20.70 7.70
C PRO A 30 17.49 22.15 7.94
N ARG A 31 17.13 22.77 9.07
CA ARG A 31 17.62 24.10 9.45
C ARG A 31 19.06 24.07 9.95
N ASN A 32 19.42 23.01 10.69
CA ASN A 32 20.72 22.92 11.38
C ASN A 32 21.62 21.83 10.80
N ALA A 33 21.07 20.94 9.98
CA ALA A 33 21.76 19.83 9.36
C ALA A 33 21.78 19.99 7.83
N PHE A 34 22.67 19.26 7.19
CA PHE A 34 22.79 19.23 5.73
C PHE A 34 22.84 17.77 5.23
N VAL A 35 22.57 17.61 3.94
CA VAL A 35 22.66 16.31 3.25
C VAL A 35 24.11 16.10 2.85
N PHE A 36 24.76 15.07 3.39
CA PHE A 36 26.12 14.77 3.01
C PHE A 36 26.21 13.62 2.00
N MET A 37 25.16 12.78 1.89
CA MET A 37 25.14 11.68 0.93
C MET A 37 23.74 11.48 0.35
N ILE A 38 23.66 11.31 -0.97
CA ILE A 38 22.44 10.89 -1.68
C ILE A 38 22.75 9.60 -2.40
N GLY A 39 21.95 8.57 -2.13
CA GLY A 39 21.94 7.31 -2.83
C GLY A 39 20.86 7.26 -3.88
N LEU A 40 21.24 6.92 -5.09
CA LEU A 40 20.39 6.82 -6.27
C LEU A 40 20.51 5.43 -6.88
N GLY A 41 19.39 4.89 -7.40
CA GLY A 41 19.41 3.62 -8.08
C GLY A 41 18.38 3.56 -9.19
N TRP A 42 18.75 3.01 -10.32
CA TRP A 42 17.85 2.78 -11.45
C TRP A 42 18.14 1.46 -12.12
N GLN A 43 17.12 0.95 -12.79
CA GLN A 43 17.19 -0.34 -13.45
C GLN A 43 17.94 -0.23 -14.78
N GLU A 44 18.80 -1.23 -15.04
CA GLU A 44 19.46 -1.49 -16.30
C GLU A 44 19.11 -2.90 -16.82
N GLU A 45 19.55 -3.27 -18.02
CA GLU A 45 19.16 -4.54 -18.66
C GLU A 45 19.43 -5.79 -17.80
N LYS A 46 20.52 -5.82 -17.01
CA LYS A 46 20.96 -7.00 -16.25
C LYS A 46 21.02 -6.79 -14.74
N GLY A 47 20.42 -5.71 -14.25
CA GLY A 47 20.48 -5.40 -12.83
C GLY A 47 20.16 -3.95 -12.52
N TRP A 48 20.86 -3.42 -11.56
CA TRP A 48 20.67 -2.07 -11.04
C TRP A 48 21.96 -1.30 -11.04
N HIS A 49 21.91 -0.07 -11.54
CA HIS A 49 22.96 0.90 -11.36
C HIS A 49 22.70 1.67 -10.06
N PHE A 50 23.69 1.69 -9.18
CA PHE A 50 23.66 2.51 -7.97
C PHE A 50 24.70 3.60 -8.08
N GLN A 51 24.27 4.83 -7.80
CA GLN A 51 25.12 5.99 -7.76
C GLN A 51 25.06 6.65 -6.40
N CYS A 52 26.23 6.92 -5.83
CA CYS A 52 26.39 7.67 -4.59
C CYS A 52 26.92 9.07 -4.90
N LEU A 53 26.19 10.09 -4.49
CA LEU A 53 26.65 11.47 -4.45
C LEU A 53 27.09 11.79 -3.02
N LEU A 54 28.37 12.10 -2.80
CA LEU A 54 28.96 12.35 -1.48
C LEU A 54 29.57 13.75 -1.41
N ALA A 55 29.08 14.60 -0.50
CA ALA A 55 29.68 15.89 -0.21
C ALA A 55 30.99 15.70 0.53
N GLU A 56 32.09 16.30 0.05
CA GLU A 56 33.37 16.26 0.74
C GLU A 56 33.43 17.23 1.90
N LYS A 57 32.59 18.24 1.88
CA LYS A 57 32.40 19.27 2.91
C LYS A 57 31.01 19.88 2.79
N LYS A 58 30.55 20.55 3.83
CA LYS A 58 29.21 21.17 3.86
C LYS A 58 28.91 22.07 2.66
N MET A 59 29.91 22.75 2.09
CA MET A 59 29.73 23.69 0.95
C MET A 59 29.36 22.96 -0.34
N ASP A 60 29.66 21.67 -0.45
CA ASP A 60 29.36 20.85 -1.64
C ASP A 60 27.88 20.41 -1.70
N GLU A 61 27.10 20.62 -0.63
CA GLU A 61 25.68 20.25 -0.61
C GLU A 61 24.89 20.88 -1.75
N ARG A 62 25.22 22.11 -2.14
CA ARG A 62 24.58 22.79 -3.28
C ARG A 62 24.80 22.04 -4.59
N GLU A 63 26.04 21.68 -4.89
CA GLU A 63 26.41 20.90 -6.07
C GLU A 63 25.73 19.52 -6.05
N LEU A 64 25.71 18.88 -4.89
CA LEU A 64 25.05 17.59 -4.67
C LEU A 64 23.55 17.67 -4.96
N MET A 65 22.86 18.69 -4.49
CA MET A 65 21.44 18.93 -4.73
C MET A 65 21.13 19.24 -6.20
N GLN A 66 21.99 20.00 -6.88
CA GLN A 66 21.85 20.29 -8.31
C GLN A 66 22.04 19.02 -9.17
N SER A 67 23.06 18.22 -8.86
CA SER A 67 23.27 16.92 -9.54
C SER A 67 22.11 15.98 -9.32
N PHE A 68 21.58 15.91 -8.10
CA PHE A 68 20.39 15.11 -7.80
C PHE A 68 19.17 15.57 -8.62
N GLN A 69 18.92 16.88 -8.71
CA GLN A 69 17.79 17.40 -9.51
C GLN A 69 17.91 17.00 -10.98
N GLN A 70 19.10 17.15 -11.58
CA GLN A 70 19.33 16.79 -12.99
C GLN A 70 19.06 15.30 -13.26
N ILE A 71 19.45 14.43 -12.31
CA ILE A 71 19.16 12.99 -12.43
C ILE A 71 17.67 12.74 -12.28
N LEU A 72 17.02 13.36 -11.29
CA LEU A 72 15.59 13.17 -10.98
C LEU A 72 14.69 13.49 -12.18
N GLU A 73 15.06 14.46 -13.01
CA GLU A 73 14.29 14.88 -14.20
C GLU A 73 14.12 13.74 -15.24
N ASN A 74 14.95 12.71 -15.19
CA ASN A 74 14.86 11.55 -16.09
C ASN A 74 13.85 10.50 -15.62
N PHE A 75 13.24 10.66 -14.45
CA PHE A 75 12.37 9.67 -13.84
C PHE A 75 10.97 10.22 -13.58
N SER A 76 9.97 9.35 -13.69
CA SER A 76 8.57 9.70 -13.39
C SER A 76 8.14 9.29 -11.96
N GLN A 77 8.93 8.45 -11.31
CA GLN A 77 8.63 7.92 -9.97
C GLN A 77 9.91 7.87 -9.11
N VAL A 78 9.72 8.10 -7.82
CA VAL A 78 10.78 7.92 -6.80
C VAL A 78 10.31 6.97 -5.74
N LEU A 79 11.10 5.93 -5.48
CA LEU A 79 10.85 4.92 -4.45
C LEU A 79 11.76 5.15 -3.25
N THR A 80 11.14 5.20 -2.08
CA THR A 80 11.84 5.40 -0.80
C THR A 80 11.29 4.44 0.26
N TYR A 81 11.99 4.37 1.40
CA TYR A 81 11.47 3.83 2.64
C TYR A 81 11.40 4.93 3.70
N GLY A 82 10.17 5.37 4.04
CA GLY A 82 9.95 6.47 4.99
C GLY A 82 10.16 7.87 4.40
N GLY A 83 10.22 7.98 3.06
CA GLY A 83 10.52 9.25 2.37
C GLY A 83 9.51 10.36 2.63
N ARG A 84 8.22 10.02 2.77
CA ARG A 84 7.17 11.02 3.05
C ARG A 84 7.30 11.67 4.42
N SER A 85 7.83 10.93 5.40
CA SER A 85 8.03 11.44 6.75
C SER A 85 9.33 12.26 6.91
N PHE A 86 10.35 11.98 6.10
CA PHE A 86 11.68 12.57 6.26
C PHE A 86 12.30 13.05 4.93
N THR A 87 12.65 12.14 4.02
CA THR A 87 13.49 12.42 2.84
C THR A 87 12.96 13.56 1.98
N TYR A 88 11.70 13.49 1.56
CA TYR A 88 11.13 14.49 0.65
C TYR A 88 11.05 15.87 1.28
N ARG A 89 10.66 15.93 2.55
CA ARG A 89 10.62 17.20 3.29
C ARG A 89 12.00 17.78 3.48
N PHE A 90 12.96 16.94 3.90
CA PHE A 90 14.33 17.39 4.15
C PHE A 90 14.96 17.96 2.88
N LEU A 91 14.89 17.21 1.76
CA LEU A 91 15.44 17.64 0.48
C LEU A 91 14.74 18.92 -0.05
N ASN A 92 13.42 19.02 0.04
CA ASN A 92 12.69 20.23 -0.38
C ASN A 92 13.10 21.46 0.44
N ASP A 93 13.22 21.32 1.77
CA ASP A 93 13.62 22.43 2.64
C ASP A 93 15.06 22.88 2.35
N ARG A 94 15.98 21.92 2.09
CA ARG A 94 17.35 22.25 1.68
C ARG A 94 17.41 22.88 0.30
N TRP A 95 16.65 22.38 -0.67
CA TRP A 95 16.56 22.93 -2.01
C TRP A 95 16.10 24.39 -2.03
N ARG A 96 15.05 24.71 -1.29
CA ARG A 96 14.53 26.09 -1.16
C ARG A 96 15.59 27.05 -0.64
N ASN A 97 16.46 26.62 0.27
CA ASN A 97 17.53 27.46 0.79
C ASN A 97 18.53 27.86 -0.29
N TYR A 98 18.75 27.01 -1.29
CA TYR A 98 19.68 27.29 -2.39
C TYR A 98 19.02 28.05 -3.55
N SER A 99 17.78 27.70 -3.88
CA SER A 99 17.03 28.37 -4.96
C SER A 99 16.68 29.80 -4.62
N ASN A 100 16.34 30.10 -3.37
CA ASN A 100 16.07 31.48 -2.91
C ASN A 100 17.33 32.38 -2.87
N ALA A 101 18.50 31.79 -2.74
CA ALA A 101 19.76 32.58 -2.73
C ALA A 101 20.12 33.11 -4.12
N ASP A 102 19.62 32.55 -5.19
CA ASP A 102 19.89 32.96 -6.58
C ASP A 102 18.81 33.91 -7.15
N CYS A 103 17.65 34.04 -6.49
CA CYS A 103 16.57 34.90 -6.94
C CYS A 103 16.57 36.24 -6.23
N PHE A 104 17.36 37.22 -6.76
CA PHE A 104 17.29 38.62 -6.35
C PHE A 104 16.12 39.41 -6.96
N SER A 105 15.26 38.77 -7.75
CA SER A 105 14.11 39.45 -8.38
C SER A 105 13.01 38.44 -8.74
N SER A 106 11.89 38.55 -8.08
CA SER A 106 10.50 38.44 -8.54
C SER A 106 9.59 37.67 -7.59
N GLU A 107 8.36 38.14 -7.54
CA GLU A 107 7.22 37.66 -6.73
C GLU A 107 6.72 36.23 -7.05
N ASP A 108 7.42 35.50 -7.90
CA ASP A 108 7.09 34.13 -8.34
C ASP A 108 7.87 33.03 -7.56
N THR A 109 8.12 33.20 -6.26
CA THR A 109 8.64 32.10 -5.42
C THR A 109 7.58 31.07 -5.05
N ALA A 110 6.56 30.91 -5.88
CA ALA A 110 5.54 29.89 -5.71
C ALA A 110 6.14 28.49 -5.91
N ASP A 111 6.37 27.81 -4.78
CA ASP A 111 6.41 26.36 -4.65
C ASP A 111 7.40 25.56 -5.52
N LEU A 112 8.67 25.98 -5.58
CA LEU A 112 9.75 25.16 -6.15
C LEU A 112 9.98 23.91 -5.29
N THR A 113 9.19 22.85 -5.53
CA THR A 113 9.41 21.54 -4.91
C THR A 113 10.15 20.62 -5.88
N LEU A 114 11.23 19.99 -5.41
CA LEU A 114 12.02 19.03 -6.20
C LEU A 114 11.16 17.87 -6.77
N PHE A 115 10.10 17.49 -6.07
CA PHE A 115 9.30 16.30 -6.37
C PHE A 115 7.94 16.61 -7.00
N GLN A 116 7.74 17.80 -7.58
CA GLN A 116 6.44 18.19 -8.14
C GLN A 116 6.04 17.38 -9.37
N SER A 117 7.01 17.02 -10.20
CA SER A 117 6.78 16.27 -11.45
C SER A 117 6.85 14.75 -11.30
N VAL A 118 7.23 14.23 -10.11
CA VAL A 118 7.44 12.80 -9.91
C VAL A 118 6.46 12.20 -8.91
N ARG A 119 6.03 10.97 -9.18
CA ARG A 119 5.20 10.20 -8.26
C ARG A 119 6.05 9.67 -7.11
N GLN A 120 5.68 10.03 -5.89
CA GLN A 120 6.36 9.59 -4.68
C GLN A 120 5.81 8.25 -4.19
N LEU A 121 6.63 7.21 -4.21
CA LEU A 121 6.35 5.88 -3.68
C LEU A 121 7.08 5.72 -2.35
N ASP A 122 6.38 5.30 -1.31
CA ASP A 122 6.94 5.12 0.03
C ASP A 122 6.48 3.79 0.61
N ILE A 123 7.40 2.81 0.62
CA ILE A 123 7.12 1.45 1.09
C ILE A 123 6.63 1.45 2.53
N GLN A 124 7.25 2.22 3.43
CA GLN A 124 6.86 2.28 4.83
C GLN A 124 5.41 2.76 4.98
N LYS A 125 5.04 3.81 4.25
CA LYS A 125 3.69 4.37 4.25
C LYS A 125 2.67 3.38 3.73
N ASP A 126 3.05 2.62 2.70
CA ASP A 126 2.16 1.64 2.05
C ASP A 126 1.89 0.41 2.92
N ILE A 127 2.89 -0.08 3.66
CA ILE A 127 2.72 -1.24 4.56
C ILE A 127 2.11 -0.88 5.92
N SER A 128 2.22 0.38 6.35
CA SER A 128 1.78 0.82 7.69
C SER A 128 0.34 0.44 8.04
N PRO A 129 -0.66 0.58 7.16
CA PRO A 129 -2.03 0.17 7.45
C PRO A 129 -2.19 -1.34 7.67
N PHE A 130 -1.27 -2.14 7.14
CA PHE A 130 -1.33 -3.59 7.13
C PHE A 130 -0.30 -4.25 8.04
N ARG A 131 0.37 -3.47 8.90
CA ARG A 131 1.46 -3.99 9.75
C ARG A 131 1.03 -5.17 10.62
N HIS A 132 -0.20 -5.15 11.14
CA HIS A 132 -0.74 -6.24 11.97
C HIS A 132 -0.96 -7.51 11.16
N LEU A 133 -1.43 -7.39 9.91
CA LEU A 133 -1.59 -8.54 9.01
C LEU A 133 -0.25 -9.19 8.67
N LEU A 134 0.83 -8.40 8.64
CA LEU A 134 2.20 -8.87 8.42
C LEU A 134 2.88 -9.29 9.71
N SER A 135 2.21 -9.19 10.88
CA SER A 135 2.79 -9.47 12.20
C SER A 135 4.07 -8.65 12.46
N LEU A 136 4.14 -7.43 11.93
CA LEU A 136 5.27 -6.53 12.18
C LEU A 136 5.07 -5.78 13.50
N GLU A 137 6.05 -5.83 14.38
CA GLU A 137 6.05 -5.06 15.63
C GLU A 137 5.96 -3.56 15.37
N ASN A 138 6.69 -3.09 14.40
CA ASN A 138 6.70 -1.70 13.91
C ASN A 138 7.06 -1.67 12.43
N THR A 139 7.03 -0.47 11.82
CA THR A 139 7.40 -0.28 10.41
C THR A 139 8.77 0.37 10.24
N ARG A 140 9.69 0.19 11.17
CA ARG A 140 11.08 0.64 10.99
C ARG A 140 11.77 -0.18 9.90
N LYS A 141 12.72 0.42 9.20
CA LYS A 141 13.44 -0.21 8.09
C LYS A 141 14.05 -1.56 8.52
N ALA A 142 14.74 -1.59 9.65
CA ALA A 142 15.35 -2.81 10.19
C ALA A 142 14.32 -3.94 10.46
N THR A 143 13.12 -3.60 10.98
CA THR A 143 12.05 -4.60 11.19
C THR A 143 11.54 -5.15 9.86
N ALA A 144 11.38 -4.30 8.87
CA ALA A 144 10.95 -4.71 7.53
C ALA A 144 12.02 -5.54 6.80
N GLU A 145 13.29 -5.19 6.93
CA GLU A 145 14.41 -5.96 6.40
C GLU A 145 14.51 -7.35 7.06
N ALA A 146 14.39 -7.41 8.40
CA ALA A 146 14.34 -8.68 9.11
C ALA A 146 13.16 -9.56 8.68
N PHE A 147 12.00 -8.97 8.44
CA PHE A 147 10.81 -9.69 7.96
C PHE A 147 11.03 -10.33 6.59
N ILE A 148 11.66 -9.63 5.64
CA ILE A 148 12.00 -10.20 4.32
C ILE A 148 13.28 -11.04 4.34
N ARG A 149 13.90 -11.23 5.52
CA ARG A 149 15.18 -11.96 5.72
C ARG A 149 16.36 -11.35 4.96
N TYR A 150 16.32 -10.05 4.73
CA TYR A 150 17.48 -9.34 4.23
C TYR A 150 18.44 -9.05 5.39
N THR A 151 19.68 -9.52 5.27
CA THR A 151 20.75 -9.26 6.24
C THR A 151 21.72 -8.28 5.60
N ARG A 152 21.88 -7.12 6.22
CA ARG A 152 22.85 -6.12 5.76
C ARG A 152 24.26 -6.64 5.98
N PRO A 153 25.14 -6.52 4.99
CA PRO A 153 26.56 -6.85 5.14
C PRO A 153 27.30 -5.81 6.00
N GLU A 154 26.78 -4.57 6.06
CA GLU A 154 27.31 -3.44 6.82
C GLU A 154 26.21 -2.85 7.68
N HIS A 155 26.53 -2.48 8.92
CA HIS A 155 25.57 -1.90 9.86
C HIS A 155 26.20 -0.78 10.68
N LEU A 156 26.17 0.45 10.14
CA LEU A 156 26.41 1.66 10.91
C LEU A 156 25.07 2.21 11.39
N ASP A 157 24.92 2.43 12.68
CA ASP A 157 23.80 3.21 13.18
C ASP A 157 23.95 4.69 12.78
N PRO A 158 22.87 5.50 12.82
CA PRO A 158 22.92 6.88 12.35
C PRO A 158 23.99 7.75 13.04
N GLU A 159 24.27 7.53 14.32
CA GLU A 159 25.31 8.26 15.04
C GLU A 159 26.71 7.85 14.58
N ALA A 160 26.95 6.54 14.44
CA ALA A 160 28.21 6.01 13.95
C ALA A 160 28.47 6.48 12.51
N LEU A 161 27.44 6.54 11.67
CA LEU A 161 27.56 7.02 10.30
C LEU A 161 27.93 8.50 10.23
N ILE A 162 27.30 9.36 11.06
CA ILE A 162 27.65 10.78 11.13
C ILE A 162 29.09 10.97 11.65
N LYS A 163 29.50 10.18 12.65
CA LYS A 163 30.89 10.18 13.14
C LYS A 163 31.88 9.74 12.07
N CYS A 164 31.55 8.67 11.33
CA CYS A 164 32.38 8.20 10.21
C CYS A 164 32.54 9.30 9.15
N TYR A 165 31.46 9.95 8.74
CA TYR A 165 31.51 11.05 7.80
C TYR A 165 32.33 12.25 8.31
N THR A 166 32.09 12.71 9.52
CA THR A 166 32.82 13.87 10.09
C THR A 166 34.31 13.56 10.28
N SER A 167 34.66 12.35 10.66
CA SER A 167 36.06 11.94 10.72
C SER A 167 36.69 11.89 9.34
N TRP A 168 35.98 11.36 8.35
CA TRP A 168 36.47 11.33 6.98
C TRP A 168 36.60 12.73 6.37
N GLU A 169 35.64 13.65 6.65
CA GLU A 169 35.70 15.04 6.17
C GLU A 169 37.03 15.70 6.60
N LEU A 170 37.50 15.40 7.82
CA LEU A 170 38.72 15.99 8.40
C LEU A 170 40.00 15.26 7.94
N SER A 171 40.00 13.92 7.98
CA SER A 171 41.21 13.12 7.78
C SER A 171 41.44 12.70 6.33
N LYS A 172 40.36 12.58 5.57
CA LYS A 172 40.34 12.00 4.20
C LYS A 172 40.89 10.58 4.13
N GLU A 173 40.78 9.82 5.23
CA GLU A 173 41.23 8.44 5.28
C GLU A 173 40.38 7.54 4.36
N ASP A 174 41.04 6.75 3.51
CA ASP A 174 40.39 5.84 2.57
C ASP A 174 39.54 4.75 3.27
N THR A 175 39.94 4.33 4.46
CA THR A 175 39.23 3.33 5.27
C THR A 175 37.83 3.82 5.66
N LEU A 176 37.70 5.08 6.06
CA LEU A 176 36.43 5.71 6.40
C LEU A 176 35.56 5.92 5.14
N LEU A 177 36.18 6.28 4.03
CA LEU A 177 35.47 6.40 2.74
C LEU A 177 34.92 5.06 2.28
N LEU A 178 35.68 3.97 2.45
CA LEU A 178 35.21 2.61 2.14
C LEU A 178 34.01 2.22 3.02
N GLN A 179 34.01 2.59 4.29
CA GLN A 179 32.86 2.35 5.19
C GLN A 179 31.61 3.12 4.73
N LEU A 180 31.75 4.39 4.34
CA LEU A 180 30.64 5.19 3.80
C LEU A 180 30.06 4.59 2.51
N LYS A 181 30.94 4.11 1.61
CA LYS A 181 30.54 3.44 0.37
C LYS A 181 29.81 2.12 0.66
N ALA A 182 30.35 1.29 1.56
CA ALA A 182 29.74 0.02 1.93
C ALA A 182 28.35 0.22 2.57
N HIS A 183 28.21 1.25 3.42
CA HIS A 183 26.93 1.62 4.00
C HIS A 183 25.92 2.03 2.93
N HIS A 184 26.33 2.91 2.00
CA HIS A 184 25.48 3.33 0.88
C HIS A 184 25.01 2.14 0.05
N GLU A 185 25.93 1.26 -0.36
CA GLU A 185 25.62 0.08 -1.16
C GLU A 185 24.63 -0.84 -0.44
N ALA A 186 24.88 -1.13 0.84
CA ALA A 186 23.98 -1.93 1.67
C ALA A 186 22.59 -1.28 1.79
N ASP A 187 22.52 0.04 1.86
CA ASP A 187 21.26 0.79 1.98
C ASP A 187 20.44 0.74 0.69
N MET A 188 21.10 0.86 -0.46
CA MET A 188 20.47 0.76 -1.79
C MET A 188 19.98 -0.65 -2.08
N ILE A 189 20.80 -1.68 -1.81
CA ILE A 189 20.40 -3.08 -1.95
C ILE A 189 19.22 -3.39 -1.02
N GLY A 190 19.29 -2.92 0.23
CA GLY A 190 18.21 -3.07 1.20
C GLY A 190 16.89 -2.45 0.70
N LEU A 191 16.93 -1.23 0.15
CA LEU A 191 15.75 -0.57 -0.41
C LEU A 191 15.17 -1.34 -1.60
N LEU A 192 16.03 -1.86 -2.48
CA LEU A 192 15.63 -2.69 -3.61
C LEU A 192 14.90 -3.96 -3.14
N HIS A 193 15.44 -4.68 -2.16
CA HIS A 193 14.80 -5.86 -1.61
C HIS A 193 13.49 -5.54 -0.88
N LEU A 194 13.42 -4.41 -0.17
CA LEU A 194 12.20 -3.96 0.51
C LEU A 194 11.04 -3.67 -0.45
N HIS A 195 11.31 -3.41 -1.73
CA HIS A 195 10.25 -3.28 -2.74
C HIS A 195 9.36 -4.53 -2.82
N SER A 196 9.88 -5.72 -2.51
CA SER A 196 9.08 -6.96 -2.48
C SER A 196 7.88 -6.91 -1.52
N LEU A 197 7.91 -6.04 -0.51
CA LEU A 197 6.78 -5.79 0.38
C LEU A 197 5.55 -5.20 -0.36
N SER A 198 5.76 -4.60 -1.52
CA SER A 198 4.67 -4.08 -2.36
C SER A 198 3.71 -5.19 -2.81
N ALA A 199 4.17 -6.44 -2.92
CA ALA A 199 3.34 -7.59 -3.26
C ALA A 199 2.18 -7.78 -2.27
N TYR A 200 2.46 -7.66 -0.96
CA TYR A 200 1.41 -7.73 0.06
C TYR A 200 0.41 -6.58 -0.06
N THR A 201 0.89 -5.35 -0.21
CA THR A 201 0.02 -4.17 -0.27
C THR A 201 -0.82 -4.14 -1.54
N GLN A 202 -0.31 -4.65 -2.65
CA GLN A 202 -1.06 -4.85 -3.88
C GLN A 202 -2.22 -5.82 -3.64
N PHE A 203 -1.93 -7.00 -3.08
CA PHE A 203 -2.95 -7.99 -2.76
C PHE A 203 -3.97 -7.47 -1.73
N PHE A 204 -3.52 -6.84 -0.65
CA PHE A 204 -4.41 -6.28 0.37
C PHE A 204 -5.32 -5.15 -0.15
N ARG A 205 -4.95 -4.52 -1.26
CA ARG A 205 -5.78 -3.59 -2.01
C ARG A 205 -6.63 -4.26 -3.10
N GLY A 206 -6.73 -5.59 -3.09
CA GLY A 206 -7.54 -6.39 -4.00
C GLY A 206 -6.90 -6.67 -5.35
N ARG A 207 -5.59 -6.44 -5.54
CA ARG A 207 -4.90 -6.74 -6.81
C ARG A 207 -4.41 -8.18 -6.83
N PHE A 208 -4.79 -8.90 -7.85
CA PHE A 208 -4.35 -10.27 -8.16
C PHE A 208 -4.41 -10.49 -9.68
N ALA A 209 -3.65 -11.45 -10.19
CA ALA A 209 -3.58 -11.73 -11.62
C ALA A 209 -4.83 -12.47 -12.11
N LYS A 210 -5.22 -13.56 -11.44
CA LYS A 210 -6.39 -14.35 -11.80
C LYS A 210 -6.92 -15.19 -10.63
N VAL A 211 -8.18 -15.62 -10.76
CA VAL A 211 -8.78 -16.64 -9.90
C VAL A 211 -8.32 -18.01 -10.41
N HIS A 212 -7.71 -18.80 -9.53
CA HIS A 212 -7.30 -20.17 -9.81
C HIS A 212 -8.39 -21.17 -9.40
N LEU A 213 -9.03 -20.93 -8.27
CA LEU A 213 -10.09 -21.76 -7.73
C LEU A 213 -11.11 -20.88 -6.99
N CYS A 214 -12.41 -21.16 -7.21
CA CYS A 214 -13.51 -20.69 -6.37
C CYS A 214 -14.43 -21.88 -6.11
N ARG A 215 -14.56 -22.30 -4.86
CA ARG A 215 -15.34 -23.48 -4.47
C ARG A 215 -16.08 -23.24 -3.19
N LEU A 216 -17.35 -23.66 -3.17
CA LEU A 216 -18.16 -23.69 -1.96
C LEU A 216 -18.10 -25.10 -1.37
N GLU A 217 -17.67 -25.21 -0.13
CA GLU A 217 -17.64 -26.47 0.62
C GLU A 217 -18.27 -26.27 1.99
N GLU A 218 -19.28 -27.06 2.31
CA GLU A 218 -20.00 -26.96 3.59
C GLU A 218 -20.38 -25.52 3.93
N ASN A 219 -19.72 -24.93 4.92
CA ASN A 219 -19.98 -23.58 5.43
C ASN A 219 -18.90 -22.57 5.06
N PHE A 220 -18.09 -22.87 4.03
CA PHE A 220 -16.95 -22.03 3.63
C PHE A 220 -16.89 -21.84 2.12
N CYS A 221 -16.55 -20.62 1.72
CA CYS A 221 -16.12 -20.30 0.37
C CYS A 221 -14.59 -20.29 0.32
N HIS A 222 -14.04 -21.18 -0.51
CA HIS A 222 -12.60 -21.32 -0.74
C HIS A 222 -12.23 -20.61 -2.03
N LEU A 223 -11.27 -19.68 -1.93
CA LEU A 223 -10.68 -18.97 -3.05
C LEU A 223 -9.18 -19.23 -3.09
N ALA A 224 -8.67 -19.58 -4.28
CA ALA A 224 -7.25 -19.57 -4.57
C ALA A 224 -6.98 -18.59 -5.70
N LEU A 225 -6.11 -17.63 -5.46
CA LEU A 225 -5.80 -16.52 -6.37
C LEU A 225 -4.32 -16.55 -6.71
N LEU A 226 -3.99 -16.29 -7.97
CA LEU A 226 -2.63 -16.04 -8.38
C LEU A 226 -2.30 -14.56 -8.16
N LEU A 227 -1.22 -14.28 -7.46
CA LEU A 227 -0.74 -12.92 -7.20
C LEU A 227 -0.09 -12.31 -8.46
N GLU A 228 -0.13 -11.00 -8.60
CA GLU A 228 0.60 -10.29 -9.67
C GLU A 228 2.12 -10.33 -9.43
N THR A 229 2.52 -10.31 -8.16
CA THR A 229 3.92 -10.38 -7.72
C THR A 229 4.04 -11.37 -6.56
N PRO A 230 5.01 -12.28 -6.59
CA PRO A 230 5.24 -13.21 -5.49
C PRO A 230 5.57 -12.51 -4.17
N VAL A 231 5.04 -13.03 -3.06
CA VAL A 231 5.37 -12.53 -1.73
C VAL A 231 6.70 -13.10 -1.22
N PRO A 232 7.55 -12.29 -0.58
CA PRO A 232 8.88 -12.74 -0.14
C PRO A 232 8.82 -13.73 1.03
N GLN A 233 7.80 -13.65 1.88
CA GLN A 233 7.62 -14.52 3.04
C GLN A 233 6.17 -14.98 3.12
N ARG A 234 5.98 -16.19 3.66
CA ARG A 234 4.64 -16.70 3.95
C ARG A 234 4.00 -15.87 5.05
N VAL A 235 2.76 -15.47 4.83
CA VAL A 235 1.91 -14.80 5.83
C VAL A 235 0.64 -15.62 6.02
N GLN A 236 0.25 -15.82 7.27
CA GLN A 236 -1.00 -16.47 7.64
C GLN A 236 -1.72 -15.63 8.68
N LEU A 237 -3.01 -15.46 8.48
CA LEU A 237 -3.91 -14.88 9.47
C LEU A 237 -5.21 -15.66 9.50
N SER A 238 -5.86 -15.72 10.65
CA SER A 238 -7.16 -16.34 10.80
C SER A 238 -7.94 -15.62 11.90
N ASN A 239 -9.17 -15.25 11.57
CA ASN A 239 -10.13 -14.69 12.51
C ASN A 239 -11.54 -15.20 12.17
N ALA A 240 -12.57 -14.65 12.82
CA ALA A 240 -13.96 -15.07 12.58
C ALA A 240 -14.48 -14.77 11.15
N LEU A 241 -13.84 -13.86 10.43
CA LEU A 241 -14.29 -13.38 9.10
C LEU A 241 -13.55 -14.04 7.96
N LEU A 242 -12.27 -14.41 8.17
CA LEU A 242 -11.39 -14.83 7.11
C LEU A 242 -10.23 -15.66 7.66
N SER A 243 -9.90 -16.77 7.00
CA SER A 243 -8.57 -17.37 7.06
C SER A 243 -7.86 -17.08 5.74
N LEU A 244 -6.67 -16.47 5.84
CA LEU A 244 -5.84 -16.09 4.69
C LEU A 244 -4.46 -16.72 4.82
N SER A 245 -3.95 -17.30 3.74
CA SER A 245 -2.55 -17.71 3.59
C SER A 245 -1.99 -17.15 2.30
N LEU A 246 -0.89 -16.40 2.41
CA LEU A 246 -0.10 -15.91 1.27
C LEU A 246 1.20 -16.68 1.23
N GLU A 247 1.51 -17.30 0.11
CA GLU A 247 2.76 -18.05 -0.06
C GLU A 247 3.20 -18.02 -1.51
N LYS A 248 4.42 -17.55 -1.76
CA LYS A 248 4.97 -17.37 -3.11
C LYS A 248 4.02 -16.52 -3.97
N ASP A 249 3.50 -17.07 -5.04
CA ASP A 249 2.61 -16.43 -6.00
C ASP A 249 1.11 -16.69 -5.75
N THR A 250 0.76 -17.33 -4.62
CA THR A 250 -0.60 -17.77 -4.37
C THR A 250 -1.18 -17.18 -3.08
N ALA A 251 -2.44 -16.75 -3.14
CA ALA A 251 -3.26 -16.40 -2.00
C ALA A 251 -4.40 -17.41 -1.84
N HIS A 252 -4.51 -18.01 -0.66
CA HIS A 252 -5.65 -18.86 -0.28
C HIS A 252 -6.50 -18.16 0.76
N LEU A 253 -7.79 -18.00 0.44
CA LEU A 253 -8.78 -17.42 1.35
C LEU A 253 -9.84 -18.47 1.65
N VAL A 254 -10.21 -18.58 2.93
CA VAL A 254 -11.33 -19.40 3.41
C VAL A 254 -12.26 -18.45 4.16
N ILE A 255 -13.45 -18.25 3.61
CA ILE A 255 -14.41 -17.25 4.09
C ILE A 255 -15.66 -18.01 4.57
N PRO A 256 -16.08 -17.86 5.84
CA PRO A 256 -17.30 -18.49 6.33
C PRO A 256 -18.52 -17.93 5.59
N VAL A 257 -19.44 -18.80 5.20
CA VAL A 257 -20.70 -18.43 4.57
C VAL A 257 -21.87 -18.59 5.54
N LEU A 258 -22.91 -17.83 5.31
CA LEU A 258 -24.18 -17.95 6.01
C LEU A 258 -25.21 -18.57 5.06
N SER A 259 -25.73 -19.76 5.40
CA SER A 259 -26.84 -20.39 4.67
C SER A 259 -28.17 -20.08 5.34
N GLY A 260 -29.19 -19.78 4.56
CA GLY A 260 -30.53 -19.50 5.04
C GLY A 260 -31.19 -18.32 4.35
N GLU A 261 -32.21 -17.80 5.00
CA GLU A 261 -33.02 -16.71 4.46
C GLU A 261 -32.59 -15.35 5.03
N LEU A 262 -32.25 -14.40 4.15
CA LEU A 262 -31.93 -13.02 4.51
C LEU A 262 -32.89 -12.04 3.83
N LYS A 263 -32.91 -10.81 4.35
CA LYS A 263 -33.77 -9.72 3.89
C LYS A 263 -33.02 -8.81 2.93
N PHE A 264 -33.58 -8.61 1.74
CA PHE A 264 -33.20 -7.59 0.80
C PHE A 264 -34.11 -6.40 0.99
N PHE A 265 -33.58 -5.29 1.51
CA PHE A 265 -34.35 -4.05 1.69
C PHE A 265 -34.49 -3.34 0.36
N LEU A 266 -35.72 -3.12 -0.08
CA LEU A 266 -36.04 -2.59 -1.39
C LEU A 266 -35.57 -1.12 -1.52
N PRO A 267 -34.97 -0.76 -2.65
CA PRO A 267 -34.48 0.61 -2.89
C PRO A 267 -35.64 1.57 -3.16
N GLY A 268 -35.35 2.87 -2.96
CA GLY A 268 -36.32 3.95 -3.25
C GLY A 268 -37.17 4.37 -2.06
N PRO A 269 -38.16 5.24 -2.29
CA PRO A 269 -39.00 5.78 -1.21
C PRO A 269 -39.91 4.69 -0.61
N VAL A 270 -39.82 4.48 0.70
CA VAL A 270 -40.65 3.49 1.45
C VAL A 270 -42.15 3.71 1.22
N LYS A 271 -42.61 4.94 1.02
CA LYS A 271 -44.01 5.29 0.70
C LYS A 271 -44.57 4.63 -0.55
N ASP A 272 -43.70 4.13 -1.43
CA ASP A 272 -44.12 3.45 -2.67
C ASP A 272 -44.35 1.94 -2.47
N TYR A 273 -44.19 1.44 -1.24
CA TYR A 273 -44.33 0.04 -0.91
C TYR A 273 -45.39 -0.23 0.15
N TYR A 274 -45.97 -1.41 0.06
CA TYR A 274 -46.86 -2.00 1.04
C TYR A 274 -46.30 -3.30 1.56
N TYR A 275 -46.37 -3.52 2.86
CA TYR A 275 -46.00 -4.75 3.52
C TYR A 275 -47.20 -5.71 3.60
N LEU A 276 -46.97 -7.00 3.30
CA LEU A 276 -47.92 -8.10 3.38
C LEU A 276 -47.58 -8.95 4.62
N PRO A 277 -48.32 -8.79 5.76
CA PRO A 277 -47.94 -9.47 7.00
C PRO A 277 -47.98 -10.97 6.94
N LYS A 278 -48.91 -11.57 6.14
CA LYS A 278 -49.01 -13.05 5.98
C LYS A 278 -47.87 -13.64 5.17
N GLU A 279 -47.32 -12.88 4.22
CA GLU A 279 -46.28 -13.31 3.30
C GLU A 279 -44.90 -12.83 3.76
N ASP A 280 -44.86 -11.95 4.77
CA ASP A 280 -43.69 -11.33 5.35
C ASP A 280 -42.71 -10.71 4.30
N ARG A 281 -43.30 -9.93 3.38
CA ARG A 281 -42.58 -9.22 2.32
C ARG A 281 -43.25 -7.91 1.92
N ALA A 282 -42.50 -7.01 1.33
CA ALA A 282 -43.02 -5.79 0.74
C ALA A 282 -43.27 -5.96 -0.77
N ILE A 283 -44.26 -5.25 -1.28
CA ILE A 283 -44.58 -5.15 -2.72
C ILE A 283 -44.75 -3.68 -3.10
N HIS A 284 -44.42 -3.34 -4.35
CA HIS A 284 -44.60 -2.00 -4.86
C HIS A 284 -46.08 -1.64 -4.96
N ARG A 285 -46.45 -0.37 -4.75
CA ARG A 285 -47.84 0.15 -4.74
C ARG A 285 -48.63 -0.19 -6.01
N SER A 286 -47.96 -0.28 -7.17
CA SER A 286 -48.61 -0.66 -8.44
C SER A 286 -49.17 -2.09 -8.44
N ILE A 287 -48.59 -2.97 -7.65
CA ILE A 287 -49.06 -4.35 -7.47
C ILE A 287 -50.00 -4.41 -6.26
N ALA A 288 -49.71 -3.66 -5.22
CA ALA A 288 -50.50 -3.62 -3.99
C ALA A 288 -51.97 -3.18 -4.23
N CYS A 289 -52.28 -2.46 -5.31
CA CYS A 289 -53.65 -2.07 -5.63
C CYS A 289 -54.58 -3.27 -5.88
N TYR A 290 -54.02 -4.43 -6.29
CA TYR A 290 -54.79 -5.68 -6.53
C TYR A 290 -54.91 -6.57 -5.27
N VAL A 291 -54.30 -6.17 -4.13
CA VAL A 291 -54.43 -6.87 -2.83
C VAL A 291 -55.45 -6.15 -2.00
N ASP A 292 -56.37 -6.93 -1.36
CA ASP A 292 -57.36 -6.34 -0.42
C ASP A 292 -56.66 -5.56 0.69
N LYS A 293 -57.29 -4.44 1.09
CA LYS A 293 -56.77 -3.54 2.13
C LYS A 293 -56.60 -4.24 3.48
N ALA A 294 -57.35 -5.28 3.76
CA ALA A 294 -57.24 -6.08 4.98
C ALA A 294 -55.94 -6.87 5.10
N TYR A 295 -55.26 -7.13 3.97
CA TYR A 295 -54.05 -7.96 3.92
C TYR A 295 -52.75 -7.17 3.60
N ARG A 296 -52.85 -5.84 3.51
CA ARG A 296 -51.69 -4.98 3.25
C ARG A 296 -51.61 -3.80 4.22
N GLN A 297 -50.42 -3.46 4.58
CA GLN A 297 -50.13 -2.30 5.44
C GLN A 297 -49.14 -1.39 4.71
N LYS A 298 -49.11 -0.08 5.02
CA LYS A 298 -48.01 0.79 4.52
C LYS A 298 -46.68 0.26 5.03
N ALA A 299 -45.72 0.11 4.15
CA ALA A 299 -44.38 -0.30 4.56
C ALA A 299 -43.73 0.78 5.44
N THR A 300 -42.91 0.32 6.36
CA THR A 300 -41.95 1.13 7.13
C THR A 300 -40.55 0.80 6.65
N ALA A 301 -39.54 1.55 7.07
CA ALA A 301 -38.16 1.21 6.74
C ALA A 301 -37.79 -0.23 7.16
N ALA A 302 -38.28 -0.68 8.31
CA ALA A 302 -38.04 -2.01 8.84
C ALA A 302 -38.82 -3.13 8.14
N THR A 303 -39.92 -2.83 7.42
CA THR A 303 -40.76 -3.80 6.73
C THR A 303 -40.72 -3.71 5.21
N CYS A 304 -39.90 -2.80 4.66
CA CYS A 304 -39.73 -2.62 3.22
C CYS A 304 -38.68 -3.57 2.64
N TYR A 305 -38.93 -4.87 2.71
CA TYR A 305 -38.00 -5.91 2.25
C TYR A 305 -38.69 -7.06 1.55
N ILE A 306 -37.91 -7.84 0.84
CA ILE A 306 -38.22 -9.20 0.40
C ILE A 306 -37.25 -10.18 1.06
N ARG A 307 -37.70 -11.42 1.27
CA ARG A 307 -36.86 -12.49 1.77
C ARG A 307 -36.29 -13.28 0.59
N GLN A 308 -35.06 -13.71 0.75
CA GLN A 308 -34.40 -14.58 -0.22
C GLN A 308 -33.61 -15.64 0.52
N GLU A 309 -33.86 -16.90 0.16
CA GLU A 309 -33.05 -18.02 0.59
C GLU A 309 -31.80 -18.11 -0.26
N GLY A 310 -30.68 -18.42 0.36
CA GLY A 310 -29.41 -18.51 -0.34
C GLY A 310 -28.22 -18.80 0.57
N ILE A 311 -27.05 -18.79 -0.03
CA ILE A 311 -25.77 -18.84 0.64
C ILE A 311 -25.10 -17.46 0.50
N TYR A 312 -24.61 -16.92 1.59
CA TYR A 312 -24.20 -15.53 1.66
C TYR A 312 -22.78 -15.38 2.19
N LEU A 313 -22.03 -14.46 1.59
CA LEU A 313 -20.72 -14.00 2.06
C LEU A 313 -20.89 -12.72 2.86
N PRO A 314 -20.16 -12.55 3.99
CA PRO A 314 -20.13 -11.28 4.72
C PRO A 314 -19.47 -10.20 3.84
N THR A 315 -20.01 -8.98 3.86
CA THR A 315 -19.41 -7.84 3.16
C THR A 315 -19.43 -6.59 4.05
N PHE A 316 -18.46 -5.70 3.82
CA PHE A 316 -18.34 -4.39 4.46
C PHE A 316 -18.39 -3.27 3.42
N ASP A 317 -18.51 -3.62 2.14
CA ASP A 317 -18.62 -2.68 1.03
C ASP A 317 -20.09 -2.47 0.65
N THR A 318 -20.61 -1.27 0.94
CA THR A 318 -21.99 -0.89 0.60
C THR A 318 -22.21 -0.66 -0.90
N SER A 319 -21.15 -0.56 -1.69
CA SER A 319 -21.24 -0.42 -3.14
C SER A 319 -21.54 -1.75 -3.85
N LEU A 320 -21.23 -2.88 -3.20
CA LEU A 320 -21.55 -4.21 -3.73
C LEU A 320 -23.05 -4.48 -3.58
N GLN A 321 -23.76 -4.54 -4.71
CA GLN A 321 -25.20 -4.76 -4.71
C GLN A 321 -25.58 -6.06 -5.45
N PRO A 322 -26.67 -6.74 -5.07
CA PRO A 322 -27.57 -6.44 -3.93
C PRO A 322 -26.96 -6.85 -2.57
N THR A 323 -27.24 -6.08 -1.52
CA THR A 323 -26.85 -6.42 -0.14
C THR A 323 -28.05 -6.91 0.67
N PHE A 324 -27.78 -7.86 1.56
CA PHE A 324 -28.76 -8.50 2.43
C PHE A 324 -28.42 -8.30 3.91
N ARG A 325 -29.42 -8.38 4.78
CA ARG A 325 -29.27 -8.28 6.25
C ARG A 325 -30.20 -9.28 6.94
N LYS A 326 -29.86 -9.66 8.18
CA LYS A 326 -30.76 -10.46 9.05
C LYS A 326 -31.94 -9.62 9.52
N SER A 327 -31.69 -8.35 9.88
CA SER A 327 -32.69 -7.39 10.32
C SER A 327 -32.36 -5.99 9.81
N PHE A 328 -33.29 -5.02 9.97
CA PHE A 328 -33.09 -3.62 9.55
C PHE A 328 -31.93 -2.96 10.30
N ASP A 329 -31.79 -3.24 11.59
CA ASP A 329 -30.77 -2.63 12.46
C ASP A 329 -29.43 -3.38 12.44
N ASP A 330 -29.35 -4.50 11.69
CA ASP A 330 -28.11 -5.25 11.58
C ASP A 330 -27.08 -4.46 10.78
N LYS A 331 -25.90 -4.28 11.38
CA LYS A 331 -24.77 -3.58 10.74
C LYS A 331 -24.04 -4.48 9.73
N GLN A 332 -24.07 -5.80 9.96
CA GLN A 332 -23.42 -6.76 9.06
C GLN A 332 -24.22 -6.88 7.76
N LEU A 333 -23.56 -6.59 6.67
CA LEU A 333 -24.09 -6.79 5.32
C LEU A 333 -23.62 -8.13 4.76
N TYR A 334 -24.39 -8.64 3.82
CA TYR A 334 -24.12 -9.88 3.12
C TYR A 334 -24.38 -9.71 1.62
N ILE A 335 -23.64 -10.46 0.80
CA ILE A 335 -23.88 -10.62 -0.64
C ILE A 335 -24.11 -12.11 -0.93
N LEU A 336 -24.83 -12.43 -2.00
CA LEU A 336 -24.97 -13.83 -2.44
C LEU A 336 -23.60 -14.41 -2.81
N CYS A 337 -23.34 -15.63 -2.34
CA CYS A 337 -22.16 -16.41 -2.73
C CYS A 337 -22.40 -17.02 -4.13
N ASP A 338 -22.19 -16.20 -5.16
CA ASP A 338 -22.25 -16.61 -6.55
C ASP A 338 -20.86 -16.93 -7.06
N THR A 339 -20.51 -18.22 -7.13
CA THR A 339 -19.18 -18.69 -7.54
C THR A 339 -18.87 -18.36 -9.01
N GLU A 340 -19.87 -18.29 -9.87
CA GLU A 340 -19.69 -17.88 -11.27
C GLU A 340 -19.33 -16.39 -11.34
N LYS A 341 -20.05 -15.55 -10.63
CA LYS A 341 -19.74 -14.10 -10.55
C LYS A 341 -18.37 -13.83 -9.92
N LEU A 342 -18.01 -14.55 -8.85
CA LEU A 342 -16.71 -14.43 -8.21
C LEU A 342 -15.55 -14.80 -9.14
N THR A 343 -15.78 -15.68 -10.11
CA THR A 343 -14.74 -16.11 -11.08
C THR A 343 -14.75 -15.27 -12.36
N SER A 344 -15.92 -14.82 -12.82
CA SER A 344 -16.09 -14.15 -14.11
C SER A 344 -15.97 -12.61 -14.01
N ASP A 345 -16.14 -12.02 -12.81
CA ASP A 345 -16.05 -10.58 -12.57
C ASP A 345 -14.87 -10.24 -11.63
N PRO A 346 -13.66 -10.08 -12.19
CA PRO A 346 -12.48 -9.73 -11.38
C PRO A 346 -12.61 -8.38 -10.67
N ALA A 347 -13.35 -7.41 -11.23
CA ALA A 347 -13.53 -6.09 -10.61
C ALA A 347 -14.37 -6.20 -9.33
N PHE A 348 -15.46 -6.96 -9.39
CA PHE A 348 -16.29 -7.28 -8.23
C PHE A 348 -15.48 -7.98 -7.14
N LEU A 349 -14.73 -9.02 -7.50
CA LEU A 349 -13.93 -9.79 -6.55
C LEU A 349 -12.81 -8.94 -5.92
N ARG A 350 -12.17 -8.07 -6.69
CA ARG A 350 -11.15 -7.13 -6.19
C ARG A 350 -11.72 -6.19 -5.13
N SER A 351 -12.89 -5.60 -5.39
CA SER A 351 -13.58 -4.73 -4.44
C SER A 351 -13.95 -5.50 -3.17
N TYR A 352 -14.51 -6.70 -3.33
CA TYR A 352 -14.89 -7.57 -2.23
C TYR A 352 -13.69 -7.92 -1.33
N ILE A 353 -12.61 -8.43 -1.90
CA ILE A 353 -11.40 -8.81 -1.15
C ILE A 353 -10.79 -7.59 -0.45
N SER A 354 -10.69 -6.45 -1.15
CA SER A 354 -10.14 -5.23 -0.57
C SER A 354 -10.95 -4.76 0.64
N SER A 355 -12.28 -4.82 0.58
CA SER A 355 -13.16 -4.43 1.69
C SER A 355 -13.04 -5.39 2.87
N LEU A 356 -12.98 -6.69 2.60
CA LEU A 356 -12.83 -7.72 3.63
C LEU A 356 -11.50 -7.59 4.37
N ILE A 357 -10.40 -7.38 3.63
CA ILE A 357 -9.07 -7.21 4.22
C ILE A 357 -8.97 -5.91 5.02
N LYS A 358 -9.58 -4.82 4.55
CA LYS A 358 -9.64 -3.56 5.32
C LYS A 358 -10.31 -3.74 6.67
N GLU A 359 -11.42 -4.47 6.72
CA GLU A 359 -12.11 -4.76 7.98
C GLU A 359 -11.22 -5.57 8.92
N VAL A 360 -10.58 -6.61 8.40
CA VAL A 360 -9.63 -7.43 9.18
C VAL A 360 -8.42 -6.63 9.66
N ALA A 361 -7.97 -5.64 8.90
CA ALA A 361 -6.84 -4.77 9.27
C ALA A 361 -7.21 -3.69 10.29
N SER A 362 -8.50 -3.38 10.46
CA SER A 362 -9.00 -2.35 11.39
C SER A 362 -9.26 -2.87 12.81
N VAL A 363 -9.30 -4.19 12.99
CA VAL A 363 -9.46 -4.89 14.27
C VAL A 363 -8.09 -5.18 14.90
#